data_f57a7d4ea5de96f1960fdb75cec51a27
#
_entry.id   f57a7d4ea5de96f1960fdb75cec51a27
#
_cell.length_a   1.000
_cell.length_b   1.000
_cell.length_c   1.000
_cell.angle_alpha   90.00
_cell.angle_beta   90.00
_cell.angle_gamma   90.00
#
_symmetry.space_group_name_H-M   'P 1'
#
loop_
_entity.id
_entity.type
_entity.pdbx_description
1 polymer ?
#
loop_
_entity_poly.entity_id
_entity_poly.type
_entity_poly.pdbx_seq_one_letter_code
_entity_poly.pdbx_strand_id
1 'polypeptide(L)'
;MTDSKPNFQKAYINANEILVSSKIITNFPYSATKLIKEQSSIVCRSFDKAHKYNVDIEAFGSDSAVIMNLDDKYIIFYNQNEMPERIKFSMLHEFGHKVNNHKFIVTSDEVYGIAEVETNYFAAQLLMPEQILREFQKRGRRIDKYFLMTIFGVSEQAAIKRIENLNQITWERSQ
;
A
#
# COMPACT_ATOMS: atom_id res chain seq x y z
N MET A 1 3.00 4.89 -29.54
CA MET A 1 3.65 4.26 -28.37
C MET A 1 3.36 5.17 -27.19
N THR A 2 2.43 4.81 -26.35
CA THR A 2 2.15 5.57 -25.12
C THR A 2 3.29 5.28 -24.15
N ASP A 3 4.08 6.32 -23.87
CA ASP A 3 5.15 6.30 -22.87
C ASP A 3 4.50 5.95 -21.51
N SER A 4 4.52 4.68 -21.16
CA SER A 4 3.80 4.16 -20.00
C SER A 4 4.63 4.37 -18.75
N LYS A 5 4.58 5.60 -18.22
CA LYS A 5 5.20 5.93 -16.92
C LYS A 5 4.22 5.72 -15.78
N PRO A 6 4.71 5.36 -14.56
CA PRO A 6 3.87 5.25 -13.38
C PRO A 6 3.12 6.55 -13.07
N ASN A 7 1.82 6.45 -12.82
CA ASN A 7 0.99 7.61 -12.46
C ASN A 7 1.00 7.85 -10.95
N PHE A 8 2.11 8.36 -10.44
CA PHE A 8 2.26 8.69 -9.02
C PHE A 8 1.23 9.71 -8.52
N GLN A 9 0.80 10.64 -9.40
CA GLN A 9 -0.20 11.63 -9.02
C GLN A 9 -1.55 10.98 -8.71
N LYS A 10 -1.99 10.01 -9.52
CA LYS A 10 -3.22 9.26 -9.27
C LYS A 10 -3.13 8.47 -7.96
N ALA A 11 -2.04 7.73 -7.76
CA ALA A 11 -1.82 6.98 -6.54
C ALA A 11 -1.79 7.87 -5.29
N TYR A 12 -1.18 9.07 -5.40
CA TYR A 12 -1.15 10.08 -4.33
C TYR A 12 -2.54 10.62 -4.00
N ILE A 13 -3.32 11.00 -5.02
CA ILE A 13 -4.67 11.55 -4.84
C ILE A 13 -5.56 10.49 -4.17
N ASN A 14 -5.59 9.28 -4.71
CA ASN A 14 -6.42 8.20 -4.17
C ASN A 14 -6.06 7.86 -2.71
N ALA A 15 -4.77 7.81 -2.38
CA ALA A 15 -4.34 7.59 -1.00
C ALA A 15 -4.77 8.74 -0.07
N ASN A 16 -4.65 9.99 -0.52
CA ASN A 16 -5.04 11.15 0.29
C ASN A 16 -6.55 11.27 0.50
N GLU A 17 -7.37 10.89 -0.47
CA GLU A 17 -8.82 10.83 -0.30
C GLU A 17 -9.20 9.85 0.83
N ILE A 18 -8.53 8.70 0.90
CA ILE A 18 -8.70 7.72 1.97
C ILE A 18 -8.21 8.30 3.31
N LEU A 19 -7.03 8.93 3.34
CA LEU A 19 -6.48 9.56 4.56
C LEU A 19 -7.41 10.61 5.16
N VAL A 20 -8.08 11.39 4.31
CA VAL A 20 -8.98 12.47 4.72
C VAL A 20 -10.36 11.94 5.12
N SER A 21 -10.87 10.94 4.41
CA SER A 21 -12.23 10.40 4.63
C SER A 21 -12.30 9.37 5.76
N SER A 22 -11.18 8.74 6.12
CA SER A 22 -11.17 7.64 7.09
C SER A 22 -11.38 8.13 8.53
N LYS A 23 -12.26 7.42 9.24
CA LYS A 23 -12.45 7.54 10.69
C LYS A 23 -11.54 6.59 11.48
N ILE A 24 -10.89 5.65 10.80
CA ILE A 24 -9.96 4.67 11.39
C ILE A 24 -8.58 5.28 11.58
N ILE A 25 -8.16 6.19 10.69
CA ILE A 25 -6.84 6.83 10.76
C ILE A 25 -6.89 8.04 11.70
N THR A 26 -6.99 7.78 12.98
CA THR A 26 -6.94 8.83 14.02
C THR A 26 -5.54 9.02 14.59
N ASN A 27 -4.71 7.99 14.50
CA ASN A 27 -3.31 7.97 14.92
C ASN A 27 -2.51 6.91 14.15
N PHE A 28 -1.21 6.90 14.30
CA PHE A 28 -0.32 5.90 13.72
C PHE A 28 0.38 5.08 14.82
N PRO A 29 0.61 3.77 14.61
CA PRO A 29 0.10 2.97 13.49
C PRO A 29 -1.40 2.64 13.63
N TYR A 30 -2.10 2.47 12.52
CA TYR A 30 -3.50 2.05 12.47
C TYR A 30 -3.67 0.63 11.91
N SER A 31 -4.89 0.08 11.99
CA SER A 31 -5.22 -1.25 11.47
C SER A 31 -5.59 -1.20 9.98
N ALA A 32 -4.76 -1.82 9.13
CA ALA A 32 -5.04 -1.92 7.69
C ALA A 32 -6.35 -2.66 7.38
N THR A 33 -6.65 -3.76 8.09
CA THR A 33 -7.90 -4.51 7.91
C THR A 33 -9.15 -3.69 8.21
N LYS A 34 -9.10 -2.87 9.27
CA LYS A 34 -10.21 -1.97 9.60
C LYS A 34 -10.36 -0.87 8.55
N LEU A 35 -9.25 -0.29 8.08
CA LEU A 35 -9.26 0.71 7.02
C LEU A 35 -9.86 0.16 5.73
N ILE A 36 -9.37 -0.98 5.26
CA ILE A 36 -9.87 -1.62 4.03
C ILE A 36 -11.37 -1.90 4.13
N LYS A 37 -11.83 -2.41 5.28
CA LYS A 37 -13.24 -2.67 5.54
C LYS A 37 -14.08 -1.39 5.56
N GLU A 38 -13.53 -0.28 6.08
CA GLU A 38 -14.23 1.01 6.11
C GLU A 38 -14.40 1.60 4.71
N GLN A 39 -13.34 1.52 3.91
CA GLN A 39 -13.25 2.18 2.59
C GLN A 39 -13.80 1.34 1.44
N SER A 40 -14.11 0.07 1.69
CA SER A 40 -14.53 -0.85 0.63
C SER A 40 -15.34 -2.03 1.17
N SER A 41 -15.91 -2.83 0.24
CA SER A 41 -16.54 -4.12 0.55
C SER A 41 -15.51 -5.28 0.57
N ILE A 42 -14.22 -5.01 0.47
CA ILE A 42 -13.17 -6.02 0.45
C ILE A 42 -13.06 -6.73 1.81
N VAL A 43 -12.98 -8.03 1.76
CA VAL A 43 -12.81 -8.88 2.93
C VAL A 43 -11.34 -9.31 3.02
N CYS A 44 -10.73 -9.18 4.20
CA CYS A 44 -9.37 -9.66 4.43
C CYS A 44 -9.40 -11.02 5.14
N ARG A 45 -8.61 -11.98 4.66
CA ARG A 45 -8.47 -13.34 5.20
C ARG A 45 -7.01 -13.76 5.21
N SER A 46 -6.62 -14.51 6.21
CA SER A 46 -5.29 -15.14 6.24
C SER A 46 -5.23 -16.33 5.27
N PHE A 47 -4.04 -16.69 4.80
CA PHE A 47 -3.82 -17.78 3.84
C PHE A 47 -4.36 -19.12 4.34
N ASP A 48 -4.28 -19.40 5.64
CA ASP A 48 -4.85 -20.62 6.25
C ASP A 48 -6.36 -20.73 6.08
N LYS A 49 -7.08 -19.66 5.74
CA LYS A 49 -8.51 -19.66 5.46
C LYS A 49 -8.86 -19.81 3.98
N ALA A 50 -7.89 -19.78 3.08
CA ALA A 50 -8.12 -19.80 1.62
C ALA A 50 -8.85 -21.06 1.17
N HIS A 51 -8.59 -22.21 1.81
CA HIS A 51 -9.26 -23.47 1.53
C HIS A 51 -10.79 -23.39 1.66
N LYS A 52 -11.31 -22.51 2.53
CA LYS A 52 -12.76 -22.29 2.70
C LYS A 52 -13.42 -21.62 1.48
N TYR A 53 -12.60 -21.08 0.61
CA TYR A 53 -13.00 -20.40 -0.62
C TYR A 53 -12.60 -21.18 -1.87
N ASN A 54 -12.13 -22.44 -1.70
CA ASN A 54 -11.58 -23.28 -2.77
C ASN A 54 -10.41 -22.60 -3.53
N VAL A 55 -9.60 -21.83 -2.80
CA VAL A 55 -8.45 -21.10 -3.34
C VAL A 55 -7.18 -21.83 -2.94
N ASP A 56 -6.35 -22.12 -3.95
CA ASP A 56 -5.00 -22.60 -3.80
C ASP A 56 -4.03 -21.40 -3.87
N ILE A 57 -3.53 -20.98 -2.73
CA ILE A 57 -2.62 -19.82 -2.63
C ILE A 57 -1.28 -20.09 -3.31
N GLU A 58 -0.78 -21.33 -3.28
CA GLU A 58 0.52 -21.70 -3.86
C GLU A 58 0.51 -21.50 -5.39
N ALA A 59 -0.65 -21.67 -6.02
CA ALA A 59 -0.81 -21.46 -7.46
C ALA A 59 -0.63 -20.01 -7.91
N PHE A 60 -0.71 -19.02 -6.99
CA PHE A 60 -0.57 -17.60 -7.32
C PHE A 60 0.85 -17.06 -7.21
N GLY A 61 1.79 -17.83 -6.66
CA GLY A 61 3.19 -17.43 -6.56
C GLY A 61 3.45 -16.19 -5.69
N SER A 62 2.47 -15.77 -4.90
CA SER A 62 2.62 -14.67 -3.95
C SER A 62 2.90 -15.19 -2.55
N ASP A 63 4.01 -14.74 -1.98
CA ASP A 63 4.42 -15.15 -0.62
C ASP A 63 3.78 -14.29 0.48
N SER A 64 3.27 -13.10 0.17
CA SER A 64 2.89 -12.10 1.18
C SER A 64 1.38 -11.81 1.20
N ALA A 65 0.80 -11.43 0.07
CA ALA A 65 -0.63 -11.21 -0.07
C ALA A 65 -1.07 -11.31 -1.54
N VAL A 66 -2.37 -11.51 -1.75
CA VAL A 66 -3.00 -11.51 -3.07
C VAL A 66 -4.44 -11.03 -2.96
N ILE A 67 -4.88 -10.18 -3.90
CA ILE A 67 -6.27 -9.82 -4.05
C ILE A 67 -6.94 -10.63 -5.15
N MET A 68 -8.13 -11.14 -4.87
CA MET A 68 -8.90 -11.96 -5.79
C MET A 68 -10.34 -11.50 -5.88
N ASN A 69 -10.94 -11.67 -7.06
CA ASN A 69 -12.38 -11.53 -7.24
C ASN A 69 -13.01 -12.92 -7.26
N LEU A 70 -13.82 -13.22 -6.26
CA LEU A 70 -14.56 -14.48 -6.13
C LEU A 70 -16.06 -14.14 -6.08
N ASP A 71 -16.81 -14.52 -7.13
CA ASP A 71 -18.26 -14.28 -7.23
C ASP A 71 -18.63 -12.81 -6.95
N ASP A 72 -17.99 -11.89 -7.64
CA ASP A 72 -18.15 -10.42 -7.52
C ASP A 72 -17.77 -9.84 -6.15
N LYS A 73 -17.10 -10.63 -5.30
CA LYS A 73 -16.55 -10.18 -4.03
C LYS A 73 -15.02 -10.16 -4.08
N TYR A 74 -14.44 -9.04 -3.73
CA TYR A 74 -13.00 -8.97 -3.59
C TYR A 74 -12.56 -9.44 -2.21
N ILE A 75 -11.57 -10.33 -2.20
CA ILE A 75 -10.93 -10.84 -0.97
C ILE A 75 -9.43 -10.60 -1.09
N ILE A 76 -8.85 -10.03 -0.06
CA ILE A 76 -7.40 -9.99 0.12
C ILE A 76 -7.02 -11.12 1.05
N PHE A 77 -6.26 -12.08 0.52
CA PHE A 77 -5.60 -13.10 1.33
C PHE A 77 -4.20 -12.62 1.70
N TYR A 78 -3.78 -12.84 2.94
CA TYR A 78 -2.46 -12.43 3.42
C TYR A 78 -1.78 -13.55 4.21
N ASN A 79 -0.45 -13.59 4.16
CA ASN A 79 0.35 -14.53 4.90
C ASN A 79 0.44 -14.11 6.36
N GLN A 80 -0.27 -14.81 7.24
CA GLN A 80 -0.32 -14.56 8.68
C GLN A 80 0.99 -14.86 9.41
N ASN A 81 1.95 -15.53 8.75
CA ASN A 81 3.24 -15.92 9.34
C ASN A 81 4.33 -14.86 9.11
N GLU A 82 4.04 -13.80 8.36
CA GLU A 82 4.95 -12.69 8.17
C GLU A 82 4.95 -11.71 9.36
N MET A 83 5.93 -10.82 9.38
CA MET A 83 5.99 -9.75 10.37
C MET A 83 4.78 -8.80 10.22
N PRO A 84 4.21 -8.28 11.31
CA PRO A 84 3.02 -7.43 11.27
C PRO A 84 3.11 -6.22 10.35
N GLU A 85 4.30 -5.59 10.27
CA GLU A 85 4.57 -4.44 9.39
C GLU A 85 4.50 -4.84 7.92
N ARG A 86 4.98 -6.05 7.58
CA ARG A 86 4.94 -6.57 6.23
C ARG A 86 3.50 -6.96 5.84
N ILE A 87 2.78 -7.65 6.72
CA ILE A 87 1.35 -7.96 6.51
C ILE A 87 0.56 -6.69 6.22
N LYS A 88 0.76 -5.64 7.03
CA LYS A 88 0.08 -4.37 6.86
C LYS A 88 0.40 -3.72 5.51
N PHE A 89 1.68 -3.69 5.13
CA PHE A 89 2.11 -3.15 3.83
C PHE A 89 1.51 -3.93 2.67
N SER A 90 1.63 -5.26 2.68
CA SER A 90 1.16 -6.13 1.59
C SER A 90 -0.36 -6.03 1.39
N MET A 91 -1.13 -5.98 2.48
CA MET A 91 -2.59 -5.79 2.39
C MET A 91 -2.97 -4.44 1.78
N LEU A 92 -2.27 -3.35 2.12
CA LEU A 92 -2.52 -2.02 1.55
C LEU A 92 -2.03 -1.93 0.10
N HIS A 93 -0.99 -2.68 -0.25
CA HIS A 93 -0.54 -2.84 -1.63
C HIS A 93 -1.63 -3.49 -2.48
N GLU A 94 -2.16 -4.64 -2.06
CA GLU A 94 -3.26 -5.31 -2.76
C GLU A 94 -4.52 -4.44 -2.86
N PHE A 95 -4.82 -3.70 -1.80
CA PHE A 95 -5.89 -2.72 -1.81
C PHE A 95 -5.65 -1.62 -2.84
N GLY A 96 -4.39 -1.19 -2.99
CA GLY A 96 -3.97 -0.19 -3.98
C GLY A 96 -4.22 -0.64 -5.42
N HIS A 97 -4.02 -1.91 -5.76
CA HIS A 97 -4.37 -2.42 -7.08
C HIS A 97 -5.85 -2.19 -7.41
N LYS A 98 -6.73 -2.46 -6.44
CA LYS A 98 -8.18 -2.22 -6.62
C LYS A 98 -8.53 -0.75 -6.73
N VAL A 99 -8.00 0.08 -5.84
CA VAL A 99 -8.30 1.53 -5.81
C VAL A 99 -7.80 2.25 -7.06
N ASN A 100 -6.62 1.88 -7.55
CA ASN A 100 -6.02 2.44 -8.77
C ASN A 100 -6.59 1.85 -10.06
N ASN A 101 -7.56 0.91 -9.99
CA ASN A 101 -8.15 0.22 -11.13
C ASN A 101 -7.09 -0.50 -12.00
N HIS A 102 -6.10 -1.13 -11.40
CA HIS A 102 -5.17 -1.96 -12.13
C HIS A 102 -5.87 -3.24 -12.63
N LYS A 103 -5.54 -3.64 -13.85
CA LYS A 103 -6.06 -4.89 -14.40
C LYS A 103 -5.35 -6.06 -13.72
N PHE A 104 -6.12 -7.01 -13.22
CA PHE A 104 -5.58 -8.24 -12.61
C PHE A 104 -5.08 -9.26 -13.65
N ILE A 105 -5.39 -9.05 -14.93
CA ILE A 105 -4.84 -9.84 -16.04
C ILE A 105 -3.70 -9.03 -16.65
N VAL A 106 -2.49 -9.45 -16.38
CA VAL A 106 -1.27 -8.79 -16.88
C VAL A 106 -1.07 -9.14 -18.36
N THR A 107 -0.94 -8.11 -19.19
CA THR A 107 -0.74 -8.26 -20.63
C THR A 107 0.74 -8.16 -21.03
N SER A 108 1.59 -7.63 -20.18
CA SER A 108 3.05 -7.56 -20.36
C SER A 108 3.76 -7.26 -19.04
N ASP A 109 5.03 -7.64 -18.95
CA ASP A 109 5.88 -7.39 -17.77
C ASP A 109 6.04 -5.89 -17.49
N GLU A 110 6.06 -5.05 -18.53
CA GLU A 110 6.16 -3.59 -18.38
C GLU A 110 4.92 -3.01 -17.70
N VAL A 111 3.72 -3.40 -18.12
CA VAL A 111 2.46 -2.93 -17.50
C VAL A 111 2.33 -3.41 -16.06
N TYR A 112 2.78 -4.64 -15.80
CA TYR A 112 2.85 -5.15 -14.44
C TYR A 112 3.80 -4.33 -13.57
N GLY A 113 5.01 -4.07 -14.04
CA GLY A 113 6.00 -3.28 -13.31
C GLY A 113 5.51 -1.88 -12.95
N ILE A 114 4.77 -1.22 -13.85
CA ILE A 114 4.17 0.09 -13.60
C ILE A 114 3.12 0.02 -12.49
N ALA A 115 2.20 -0.94 -12.56
CA ALA A 115 1.16 -1.14 -11.56
C ALA A 115 1.75 -1.40 -10.16
N GLU A 116 2.81 -2.21 -10.09
CA GLU A 116 3.54 -2.50 -8.86
C GLU A 116 4.16 -1.25 -8.23
N VAL A 117 4.77 -0.40 -9.06
CA VAL A 117 5.38 0.85 -8.57
C VAL A 117 4.32 1.82 -8.05
N GLU A 118 3.18 1.94 -8.74
CA GLU A 118 2.06 2.79 -8.31
C GLU A 118 1.44 2.30 -6.99
N THR A 119 1.22 1.00 -6.84
CA THR A 119 0.67 0.42 -5.60
C THR A 119 1.63 0.50 -4.43
N ASN A 120 2.93 0.32 -4.67
CA ASN A 120 3.95 0.52 -3.65
C ASN A 120 3.94 1.96 -3.14
N TYR A 121 3.81 2.93 -4.06
CA TYR A 121 3.70 4.34 -3.70
C TYR A 121 2.41 4.65 -2.93
N PHE A 122 1.28 4.12 -3.37
CA PHE A 122 -0.02 4.24 -2.71
C PHE A 122 0.03 3.70 -1.26
N ALA A 123 0.53 2.47 -1.07
CA ALA A 123 0.67 1.86 0.25
C ALA A 123 1.60 2.67 1.17
N ALA A 124 2.73 3.15 0.63
CA ALA A 124 3.67 3.99 1.37
C ALA A 124 3.05 5.34 1.79
N GLN A 125 2.22 5.95 0.91
CA GLN A 125 1.51 7.20 1.21
C GLN A 125 0.45 7.00 2.30
N LEU A 126 -0.28 5.89 2.30
CA LEU A 126 -1.22 5.56 3.36
C LEU A 126 -0.50 5.34 4.71
N LEU A 127 0.59 4.58 4.71
CA LEU A 127 1.31 4.24 5.94
C LEU A 127 2.10 5.41 6.52
N MET A 128 2.72 6.23 5.67
CA MET A 128 3.61 7.33 6.04
C MET A 128 3.26 8.58 5.22
N PRO A 129 2.15 9.27 5.53
CA PRO A 129 1.66 10.38 4.71
C PRO A 129 2.66 11.52 4.62
N GLU A 130 2.94 11.97 3.39
CA GLU A 130 3.91 13.05 3.12
C GLU A 130 3.57 14.31 3.90
N GLN A 131 2.30 14.69 3.98
CA GLN A 131 1.86 15.89 4.69
C GLN A 131 2.23 15.85 6.17
N ILE A 132 2.07 14.69 6.80
CA ILE A 132 2.42 14.50 8.21
C ILE A 132 3.93 14.53 8.39
N LEU A 133 4.69 13.90 7.48
CA LEU A 133 6.15 13.92 7.53
C LEU A 133 6.70 15.34 7.37
N ARG A 134 6.15 16.13 6.44
CA ARG A 134 6.51 17.53 6.26
C ARG A 134 6.19 18.39 7.47
N GLU A 135 5.08 18.11 8.15
CA GLU A 135 4.72 18.81 9.38
C GLU A 135 5.70 18.51 10.52
N PHE A 136 6.16 17.27 10.66
CA PHE A 136 7.23 16.92 11.59
C PHE A 136 8.55 17.63 11.25
N GLN A 137 8.91 17.71 9.97
CA GLN A 137 10.10 18.45 9.53
C GLN A 137 10.03 19.95 9.83
N LYS A 138 8.88 20.60 9.59
CA LYS A 138 8.64 22.00 9.94
C LYS A 138 8.82 22.28 11.44
N ARG A 139 8.49 21.29 12.29
CA ARG A 139 8.69 21.34 13.74
C ARG A 139 10.10 20.96 14.19
N GLY A 140 11.05 20.89 13.24
CA GLY A 140 12.45 20.59 13.52
C GLY A 140 12.76 19.12 13.80
N ARG A 141 11.83 18.20 13.53
CA ARG A 141 12.08 16.76 13.69
C ARG A 141 12.84 16.23 12.47
N ARG A 142 13.95 15.55 12.73
CA ARG A 142 14.65 14.80 11.70
C ARG A 142 13.83 13.57 11.33
N ILE A 143 13.57 13.41 10.03
CA ILE A 143 12.90 12.23 9.48
C ILE A 143 13.98 11.23 9.05
N ASP A 144 14.21 10.23 9.86
CA ASP A 144 15.09 9.10 9.54
C ASP A 144 14.32 7.77 9.67
N LYS A 145 14.96 6.66 9.30
CA LYS A 145 14.33 5.34 9.31
C LYS A 145 13.82 4.95 10.69
N TYR A 146 14.53 5.26 11.76
CA TYR A 146 14.14 4.91 13.13
C TYR A 146 12.90 5.67 13.58
N PHE A 147 12.82 6.95 13.20
CA PHE A 147 11.62 7.75 13.41
C PHE A 147 10.41 7.14 12.70
N LEU A 148 10.55 6.78 11.41
CA LEU A 148 9.45 6.19 10.64
C LEU A 148 9.01 4.83 11.21
N MET A 149 9.95 3.97 11.55
CA MET A 149 9.65 2.67 12.16
C MET A 149 8.89 2.82 13.48
N THR A 150 9.31 3.75 14.33
CA THR A 150 8.72 3.95 15.66
C THR A 150 7.33 4.58 15.58
N ILE A 151 7.15 5.61 14.77
CA ILE A 151 5.88 6.36 14.71
C ILE A 151 4.83 5.64 13.87
N PHE A 152 5.23 5.06 12.74
CA PHE A 152 4.29 4.49 11.77
C PHE A 152 4.20 2.96 11.82
N GLY A 153 5.08 2.30 12.58
CA GLY A 153 5.11 0.84 12.69
C GLY A 153 5.33 0.18 11.34
N VAL A 154 6.35 0.62 10.60
CA VAL A 154 6.75 0.10 9.29
C VAL A 154 8.10 -0.61 9.38
N SER A 155 8.39 -1.48 8.40
CA SER A 155 9.69 -2.14 8.31
C SER A 155 10.81 -1.13 7.97
N GLU A 156 12.05 -1.49 8.29
CA GLU A 156 13.23 -0.68 7.95
C GLU A 156 13.31 -0.42 6.44
N GLN A 157 13.08 -1.45 5.63
CA GLN A 157 13.11 -1.34 4.18
C GLN A 157 12.05 -0.34 3.65
N ALA A 158 10.83 -0.41 4.17
CA ALA A 158 9.77 0.53 3.80
C ALA A 158 10.10 1.97 4.22
N ALA A 159 10.70 2.15 5.40
CA ALA A 159 11.14 3.44 5.89
C ALA A 159 12.24 4.07 5.01
N ILE A 160 13.26 3.30 4.65
CA ILE A 160 14.36 3.74 3.77
C ILE A 160 13.78 4.16 2.41
N LYS A 161 12.95 3.30 1.80
CA LYS A 161 12.36 3.59 0.50
C LYS A 161 11.47 4.84 0.51
N ARG A 162 10.75 5.07 1.61
CA ARG A 162 9.94 6.28 1.78
C ARG A 162 10.79 7.54 1.81
N ILE A 163 11.91 7.53 2.51
CA ILE A 163 12.84 8.67 2.56
C ILE A 163 13.42 8.98 1.18
N GLU A 164 13.84 7.96 0.44
CA GLU A 164 14.32 8.11 -0.94
C GLU A 164 13.27 8.78 -1.83
N ASN A 165 12.03 8.29 -1.79
CA ASN A 165 10.93 8.84 -2.59
C ASN A 165 10.60 10.30 -2.23
N LEU A 166 10.64 10.66 -0.93
CA LEU A 166 10.42 12.04 -0.48
C LEU A 166 11.48 13.00 -1.03
N ASN A 167 12.74 12.57 -1.08
CA ASN A 167 13.85 13.37 -1.60
C ASN A 167 13.72 13.59 -3.12
N GLN A 168 13.30 12.58 -3.87
CA GLN A 168 13.06 12.68 -5.31
C GLN A 168 11.93 13.67 -5.65
N ILE A 169 10.78 13.57 -4.97
CA ILE A 169 9.63 14.46 -5.19
C ILE A 169 9.96 15.90 -4.86
N THR A 170 10.81 16.16 -3.87
CA THR A 170 11.25 17.52 -3.52
C THR A 170 12.08 18.11 -4.63
N TRP A 171 12.92 17.33 -5.27
CA TRP A 171 13.77 17.77 -6.38
C TRP A 171 12.94 18.12 -7.63
N GLU A 172 11.97 17.29 -8.00
CA GLU A 172 11.08 17.53 -9.16
C GLU A 172 10.18 18.76 -9.02
N ARG A 173 9.77 19.10 -7.77
CA ARG A 173 8.94 20.29 -7.50
C ARG A 173 9.76 21.59 -7.39
N SER A 174 11.08 21.50 -7.38
CA SER A 174 12.00 22.65 -7.28
C SER A 174 12.53 23.10 -8.64
N GLN A 175 12.15 22.41 -9.72
CA GLN A 175 12.39 22.77 -11.12
C GLN A 175 11.11 23.33 -11.75
#